data_e6638e7360442f9e642bc07b04c43ffd
#
_entry.id   e6638e7360442f9e642bc07b04c43ffd
#
_cell.length_a   1.000
_cell.length_b   1.000
_cell.length_c   1.000
_cell.angle_alpha   90.00
_cell.angle_beta   90.00
_cell.angle_gamma   90.00
#
_symmetry.space_group_name_H-M   'P 1'
#
loop_
_entity.id
_entity.type
_entity.pdbx_description
1 polymer ?
#
loop_
_entity_poly.entity_id
_entity_poly.type
_entity_poly.pdbx_seq_one_letter_code
_entity_poly.pdbx_strand_id
1 'polypeptide(L)'
;KQAATLEETAAAIEQLTEGVKSTADGAERANSFVEQTQSHAEEGGRTLAETVAAMEKIRSSSEQISQIIGVIDDIAFQTNLLALNAGVEAARAGDAGRSFSVVAGEVQALAQRSANAAKEIKELINMGSQNVETGVDVVARTGAALSEIERSVGDVSGLVAEITEATKDQSNRIEEINTAVLQLDQVTQQNAAMVEESSAASTQLEQEAQGLSDLTNQFVIEGEETSRPRGAKTEAARPRTMGAAALKVEPDQAQDDWEDF
;
A
#
# COMPACT_ATOMS: atom_id res chain seq x y z
N LYS A 1 -12.89 -22.86 -35.59
CA LYS A 1 -12.29 -22.92 -34.24
C LYS A 1 -11.25 -21.80 -34.03
N GLN A 2 -10.25 -21.61 -34.92
CA GLN A 2 -9.21 -20.58 -34.77
C GLN A 2 -9.78 -19.16 -34.67
N ALA A 3 -10.77 -18.79 -35.50
CA ALA A 3 -11.42 -17.48 -35.46
C ALA A 3 -12.10 -17.22 -34.11
N ALA A 4 -12.83 -18.20 -33.57
CA ALA A 4 -13.49 -18.06 -32.27
C ALA A 4 -12.45 -17.91 -31.13
N THR A 5 -11.31 -18.61 -31.20
CA THR A 5 -10.23 -18.44 -30.20
C THR A 5 -9.56 -17.07 -30.31
N LEU A 6 -9.42 -16.51 -31.52
CA LEU A 6 -8.89 -15.17 -31.74
C LEU A 6 -9.83 -14.09 -31.17
N GLU A 7 -11.13 -14.21 -31.39
CA GLU A 7 -12.13 -13.29 -30.80
C GLU A 7 -12.08 -13.31 -29.26
N GLU A 8 -11.98 -14.51 -28.67
CA GLU A 8 -11.84 -14.67 -27.21
C GLU A 8 -10.54 -14.08 -26.70
N THR A 9 -9.44 -14.26 -27.44
CA THR A 9 -8.12 -13.68 -27.11
C THR A 9 -8.16 -12.16 -27.21
N ALA A 10 -8.77 -11.61 -28.25
CA ALA A 10 -8.93 -10.15 -28.42
C ALA A 10 -9.73 -9.53 -27.29
N ALA A 11 -10.84 -10.16 -26.87
CA ALA A 11 -11.64 -9.73 -25.74
C ALA A 11 -10.84 -9.78 -24.41
N ALA A 12 -10.02 -10.82 -24.22
CA ALA A 12 -9.14 -10.92 -23.05
C ALA A 12 -8.07 -9.80 -23.01
N ILE A 13 -7.50 -9.45 -24.17
CA ILE A 13 -6.53 -8.34 -24.30
C ILE A 13 -7.19 -7.00 -23.97
N GLU A 14 -8.42 -6.78 -24.42
CA GLU A 14 -9.18 -5.57 -24.12
C GLU A 14 -9.41 -5.43 -22.60
N GLN A 15 -9.80 -6.54 -21.94
CA GLN A 15 -9.93 -6.57 -20.48
C GLN A 15 -8.60 -6.32 -19.74
N LEU A 16 -7.49 -6.89 -20.25
CA LEU A 16 -6.16 -6.63 -19.70
C LEU A 16 -5.77 -5.16 -19.86
N THR A 17 -6.05 -4.57 -21.01
CA THR A 17 -5.78 -3.15 -21.28
C THR A 17 -6.50 -2.24 -20.28
N GLU A 18 -7.78 -2.51 -20.04
CA GLU A 18 -8.57 -1.75 -19.05
C GLU A 18 -8.05 -1.98 -17.63
N GLY A 19 -7.68 -3.23 -17.28
CA GLY A 19 -7.06 -3.55 -15.98
C GLY A 19 -5.75 -2.81 -15.74
N VAL A 20 -4.87 -2.76 -16.74
CA VAL A 20 -3.59 -2.03 -16.67
C VAL A 20 -3.83 -0.53 -16.55
N LYS A 21 -4.76 0.03 -17.31
CA LYS A 21 -5.14 1.44 -17.21
C LYS A 21 -5.69 1.79 -15.81
N SER A 22 -6.58 0.95 -15.28
CA SER A 22 -7.11 1.12 -13.93
C SER A 22 -6.01 1.06 -12.86
N THR A 23 -4.99 0.22 -13.07
CA THR A 23 -3.82 0.15 -12.16
C THR A 23 -2.97 1.41 -12.25
N ALA A 24 -2.77 1.96 -13.44
CA ALA A 24 -2.06 3.23 -13.65
C ALA A 24 -2.75 4.39 -12.94
N ASP A 25 -4.07 4.52 -13.13
CA ASP A 25 -4.90 5.55 -12.47
C ASP A 25 -4.88 5.36 -10.94
N GLY A 26 -4.85 4.11 -10.47
CA GLY A 26 -4.71 3.77 -9.06
C GLY A 26 -3.36 4.20 -8.48
N ALA A 27 -2.27 3.97 -9.21
CA ALA A 27 -0.92 4.36 -8.82
C ALA A 27 -0.77 5.90 -8.78
N GLU A 28 -1.32 6.61 -9.75
CA GLU A 28 -1.31 8.08 -9.77
C GLU A 28 -2.05 8.67 -8.56
N ARG A 29 -3.22 8.12 -8.24
CA ARG A 29 -3.97 8.52 -7.04
C ARG A 29 -3.22 8.19 -5.76
N ALA A 30 -2.57 7.03 -5.69
CA ALA A 30 -1.75 6.65 -4.54
C ALA A 30 -0.57 7.60 -4.37
N ASN A 31 0.10 8.01 -5.47
CA ASN A 31 1.18 8.99 -5.42
C ASN A 31 0.72 10.33 -4.87
N SER A 32 -0.41 10.85 -5.34
CA SER A 32 -1.00 12.08 -4.82
C SER A 32 -1.33 12.01 -3.33
N PHE A 33 -1.83 10.84 -2.86
CA PHE A 33 -2.11 10.61 -1.45
C PHE A 33 -0.84 10.55 -0.59
N VAL A 34 0.22 9.94 -1.12
CA VAL A 34 1.55 9.89 -0.48
C VAL A 34 2.12 11.30 -0.32
N GLU A 35 2.12 12.12 -1.38
CA GLU A 35 2.60 13.50 -1.34
C GLU A 35 1.83 14.34 -0.29
N GLN A 36 0.51 14.18 -0.24
CA GLN A 36 -0.32 14.87 0.75
C GLN A 36 0.01 14.40 2.17
N THR A 37 0.20 13.10 2.38
CA THR A 37 0.54 12.53 3.70
C THR A 37 1.90 13.00 4.16
N GLN A 38 2.88 13.07 3.25
CA GLN A 38 4.21 13.62 3.53
C GLN A 38 4.13 15.08 3.97
N SER A 39 3.38 15.93 3.25
CA SER A 39 3.17 17.33 3.61
C SER A 39 2.53 17.48 5.00
N HIS A 40 1.56 16.63 5.34
CA HIS A 40 0.94 16.65 6.67
C HIS A 40 1.91 16.20 7.77
N ALA A 41 2.77 15.21 7.49
CA ALA A 41 3.78 14.77 8.44
C ALA A 41 4.83 15.87 8.70
N GLU A 42 5.31 16.55 7.66
CA GLU A 42 6.23 17.69 7.77
C GLU A 42 5.60 18.86 8.58
N GLU A 43 4.33 19.18 8.34
CA GLU A 43 3.60 20.19 9.10
C GLU A 43 3.44 19.78 10.57
N GLY A 44 3.12 18.50 10.82
CA GLY A 44 3.08 17.91 12.16
C GLY A 44 4.42 18.04 12.89
N GLY A 45 5.51 17.74 12.21
CA GLY A 45 6.89 17.87 12.73
C GLY A 45 7.21 19.32 13.13
N ARG A 46 6.83 20.30 12.29
CA ARG A 46 6.99 21.72 12.60
C ARG A 46 6.18 22.13 13.83
N THR A 47 4.92 21.69 13.92
CA THR A 47 4.05 21.98 15.07
C THR A 47 4.60 21.39 16.36
N LEU A 48 5.18 20.20 16.31
CA LEU A 48 5.87 19.59 17.46
C LEU A 48 7.09 20.40 17.88
N ALA A 49 7.90 20.85 16.94
CA ALA A 49 9.06 21.72 17.26
C ALA A 49 8.65 23.03 17.94
N GLU A 50 7.57 23.66 17.46
CA GLU A 50 6.99 24.85 18.09
C GLU A 50 6.47 24.54 19.50
N THR A 51 5.87 23.37 19.70
CA THR A 51 5.38 22.91 21.02
C THR A 51 6.52 22.71 21.99
N VAL A 52 7.63 22.07 21.57
CA VAL A 52 8.84 21.94 22.41
C VAL A 52 9.39 23.30 22.79
N ALA A 53 9.48 24.24 21.84
CA ALA A 53 9.95 25.60 22.12
C ALA A 53 9.03 26.37 23.13
N ALA A 54 7.72 26.13 23.06
CA ALA A 54 6.78 26.69 24.02
C ALA A 54 6.95 26.08 25.42
N MET A 55 7.12 24.76 25.53
CA MET A 55 7.37 24.06 26.79
C MET A 55 8.68 24.52 27.45
N GLU A 56 9.72 24.76 26.66
CA GLU A 56 11.00 25.30 27.18
C GLU A 56 10.84 26.71 27.75
N LYS A 57 10.03 27.57 27.13
CA LYS A 57 9.68 28.89 27.67
C LYS A 57 8.92 28.79 28.99
N ILE A 58 7.98 27.83 29.10
CA ILE A 58 7.22 27.59 30.34
C ILE A 58 8.18 27.12 31.44
N ARG A 59 9.11 26.20 31.13
CA ARG A 59 10.15 25.72 32.06
C ARG A 59 10.99 26.89 32.59
N SER A 60 11.52 27.72 31.68
CA SER A 60 12.31 28.90 32.03
C SER A 60 11.52 29.92 32.90
N SER A 61 10.26 30.15 32.59
CA SER A 61 9.40 31.00 33.40
C SER A 61 9.13 30.43 34.79
N SER A 62 8.93 29.12 34.89
CA SER A 62 8.75 28.42 36.18
C SER A 62 9.99 28.52 37.06
N GLU A 63 11.19 28.39 36.48
CA GLU A 63 12.46 28.58 37.19
C GLU A 63 12.60 30.05 37.75
N GLN A 64 12.24 31.04 36.93
CA GLN A 64 12.23 32.46 37.37
C GLN A 64 11.23 32.70 38.49
N ILE A 65 10.03 32.12 38.41
CA ILE A 65 9.02 32.23 39.48
C ILE A 65 9.55 31.58 40.75
N SER A 66 10.17 30.39 40.63
CA SER A 66 10.76 29.70 41.79
C SER A 66 11.81 30.56 42.49
N GLN A 67 12.65 31.30 41.75
CA GLN A 67 13.62 32.26 42.32
C GLN A 67 12.92 33.41 43.05
N ILE A 68 11.88 33.98 42.46
CA ILE A 68 11.11 35.06 43.08
C ILE A 68 10.44 34.57 44.39
N ILE A 69 9.85 33.40 44.39
CA ILE A 69 9.26 32.78 45.60
C ILE A 69 10.32 32.57 46.68
N GLY A 70 11.56 32.16 46.29
CA GLY A 70 12.70 32.11 47.22
C GLY A 70 13.00 33.47 47.90
N VAL A 71 13.01 34.53 47.13
CA VAL A 71 13.20 35.91 47.68
C VAL A 71 12.04 36.31 48.59
N ILE A 72 10.78 35.93 48.26
CA ILE A 72 9.62 36.21 49.12
C ILE A 72 9.72 35.45 50.45
N ASP A 73 10.17 34.20 50.45
CA ASP A 73 10.40 33.41 51.67
C ASP A 73 11.48 34.03 52.56
N ASP A 74 12.58 34.50 51.92
CA ASP A 74 13.65 35.23 52.63
C ASP A 74 13.14 36.56 53.25
N ILE A 75 12.34 37.33 52.54
CA ILE A 75 11.70 38.55 53.03
C ILE A 75 10.77 38.22 54.21
N ALA A 76 9.96 37.21 54.09
CA ALA A 76 9.09 36.77 55.18
C ALA A 76 9.86 36.36 56.42
N PHE A 77 10.96 35.63 56.26
CA PHE A 77 11.87 35.26 57.33
C PHE A 77 12.48 36.52 57.99
N GLN A 78 13.02 37.44 57.18
CA GLN A 78 13.61 38.70 57.72
C GLN A 78 12.53 39.52 58.47
N THR A 79 11.30 39.60 57.93
CA THR A 79 10.22 40.34 58.53
C THR A 79 9.80 39.70 59.88
N ASN A 80 9.79 38.37 59.97
CA ASN A 80 9.55 37.63 61.20
C ASN A 80 10.62 37.94 62.26
N LEU A 81 11.91 38.02 61.88
CA LEU A 81 13.00 38.38 62.80
C LEU A 81 12.89 39.87 63.27
N LEU A 82 12.54 40.78 62.36
CA LEU A 82 12.33 42.20 62.69
C LEU A 82 11.16 42.36 63.67
N ALA A 83 10.06 41.66 63.45
CA ALA A 83 8.89 41.68 64.28
C ALA A 83 9.20 41.08 65.69
N LEU A 84 9.98 39.98 65.73
CA LEU A 84 10.41 39.40 66.99
C LEU A 84 11.26 40.40 67.81
N ASN A 85 12.25 41.06 67.17
CA ASN A 85 13.10 42.06 67.79
C ASN A 85 12.27 43.27 68.30
N ALA A 86 11.31 43.75 67.49
CA ALA A 86 10.41 44.81 67.91
C ALA A 86 9.50 44.41 69.10
N GLY A 87 9.05 43.17 69.13
CA GLY A 87 8.28 42.62 70.25
C GLY A 87 9.08 42.56 71.56
N VAL A 88 10.37 42.15 71.46
CA VAL A 88 11.30 42.13 72.59
C VAL A 88 11.53 43.55 73.13
N GLU A 89 11.76 44.55 72.25
CA GLU A 89 12.01 45.92 72.69
C GLU A 89 10.72 46.59 73.28
N ALA A 90 9.54 46.23 72.70
CA ALA A 90 8.27 46.68 73.25
C ALA A 90 8.02 46.11 74.62
N ALA A 91 8.36 44.86 74.90
CA ALA A 91 8.29 44.26 76.23
C ALA A 91 9.26 44.94 77.21
N ARG A 92 10.43 45.34 76.73
CA ARG A 92 11.42 46.07 77.56
C ARG A 92 10.96 47.47 77.96
N ALA A 93 10.13 48.11 77.14
CA ALA A 93 9.56 49.47 77.43
C ALA A 93 8.37 49.40 78.42
N GLY A 94 7.97 48.26 78.91
CA GLY A 94 6.89 48.09 79.91
C GLY A 94 5.53 48.59 79.43
N ASP A 95 4.79 49.33 80.20
CA ASP A 95 3.46 49.81 79.87
C ASP A 95 3.43 50.76 78.64
N ALA A 96 4.50 51.49 78.37
CA ALA A 96 4.64 52.34 77.18
C ALA A 96 4.76 51.56 75.88
N GLY A 97 5.20 50.33 75.95
CA GLY A 97 5.40 49.45 74.78
C GLY A 97 4.19 48.58 74.42
N ARG A 98 3.13 48.59 75.18
CA ARG A 98 1.99 47.64 75.06
C ARG A 98 1.31 47.61 73.66
N SER A 99 1.06 48.79 73.10
CA SER A 99 0.51 48.94 71.74
C SER A 99 1.45 48.43 70.66
N PHE A 100 2.76 48.67 70.81
CA PHE A 100 3.80 48.19 69.90
C PHE A 100 3.98 46.68 69.97
N SER A 101 3.81 46.05 71.13
CA SER A 101 3.87 44.59 71.29
C SER A 101 2.73 43.89 70.50
N VAL A 102 1.52 44.45 70.52
CA VAL A 102 0.40 43.91 69.74
C VAL A 102 0.69 43.99 68.23
N VAL A 103 1.19 45.15 67.72
CA VAL A 103 1.55 45.30 66.31
C VAL A 103 2.68 44.35 65.93
N ALA A 104 3.73 44.20 66.77
CA ALA A 104 4.81 43.28 66.51
C ALA A 104 4.31 41.82 66.42
N GLY A 105 3.38 41.40 67.25
CA GLY A 105 2.74 40.07 67.18
C GLY A 105 1.96 39.87 65.92
N GLU A 106 1.20 40.90 65.46
CA GLU A 106 0.44 40.78 64.17
C GLU A 106 1.37 40.72 62.97
N VAL A 107 2.45 41.56 62.96
CA VAL A 107 3.49 41.50 61.88
C VAL A 107 4.19 40.14 61.85
N GLN A 108 4.47 39.54 63.01
CA GLN A 108 5.08 38.24 63.14
C GLN A 108 4.12 37.15 62.57
N ALA A 109 2.84 37.17 62.90
CA ALA A 109 1.86 36.27 62.41
C ALA A 109 1.69 36.39 60.86
N LEU A 110 1.70 37.62 60.35
CA LEU A 110 1.63 37.91 58.90
C LEU A 110 2.88 37.35 58.17
N ALA A 111 4.07 37.55 58.72
CA ALA A 111 5.32 37.02 58.18
C ALA A 111 5.30 35.49 58.09
N GLN A 112 4.85 34.82 59.20
CA GLN A 112 4.72 33.35 59.17
C GLN A 112 3.70 32.86 58.17
N ARG A 113 2.55 33.55 57.99
CA ARG A 113 1.57 33.23 56.94
C ARG A 113 2.16 33.42 55.56
N SER A 114 2.97 34.47 55.31
CA SER A 114 3.63 34.73 54.07
C SER A 114 4.65 33.63 53.69
N ALA A 115 5.46 33.19 54.68
CA ALA A 115 6.41 32.09 54.50
C ALA A 115 5.72 30.77 54.15
N ASN A 116 4.59 30.46 54.86
CA ASN A 116 3.83 29.26 54.53
C ASN A 116 3.24 29.29 53.08
N ALA A 117 2.67 30.43 52.70
CA ALA A 117 2.14 30.66 51.34
C ALA A 117 3.29 30.54 50.28
N ALA A 118 4.46 31.09 50.54
CA ALA A 118 5.60 30.98 49.67
C ALA A 118 6.03 29.50 49.49
N LYS A 119 6.03 28.74 50.56
CA LYS A 119 6.32 27.29 50.49
C LYS A 119 5.31 26.48 49.67
N GLU A 120 4.01 26.78 49.87
CA GLU A 120 2.94 26.12 49.09
C GLU A 120 3.08 26.49 47.60
N ILE A 121 3.34 27.74 47.28
CA ILE A 121 3.54 28.14 45.86
C ILE A 121 4.78 27.43 45.27
N LYS A 122 5.88 27.30 46.03
CA LYS A 122 7.09 26.60 45.59
C LYS A 122 6.83 25.15 45.28
N GLU A 123 6.02 24.49 46.09
CA GLU A 123 5.58 23.10 45.81
C GLU A 123 4.76 22.98 44.53
N LEU A 124 3.81 23.93 44.31
CA LEU A 124 3.02 23.97 43.07
C LEU A 124 3.88 24.22 41.83
N ILE A 125 4.88 25.11 41.91
CA ILE A 125 5.82 25.38 40.81
C ILE A 125 6.69 24.17 40.51
N ASN A 126 7.16 23.45 41.53
CA ASN A 126 7.93 22.21 41.34
C ASN A 126 7.08 21.11 40.66
N MET A 127 5.83 20.94 41.07
CA MET A 127 4.90 20.03 40.38
C MET A 127 4.64 20.45 38.92
N GLY A 128 4.48 21.76 38.71
CA GLY A 128 4.33 22.32 37.36
C GLY A 128 5.53 22.04 36.47
N SER A 129 6.76 22.22 36.99
CA SER A 129 8.01 21.90 36.29
C SER A 129 8.12 20.42 35.92
N GLN A 130 7.75 19.52 36.82
CA GLN A 130 7.69 18.07 36.54
C GLN A 130 6.70 17.71 35.45
N ASN A 131 5.53 18.34 35.45
CA ASN A 131 4.52 18.13 34.41
C ASN A 131 5.01 18.64 33.04
N VAL A 132 5.73 19.76 33.01
CA VAL A 132 6.34 20.27 31.77
C VAL A 132 7.44 19.32 31.26
N GLU A 133 8.29 18.81 32.14
CA GLU A 133 9.33 17.82 31.76
C GLU A 133 8.72 16.56 31.18
N THR A 134 7.67 16.02 31.82
CA THR A 134 6.89 14.89 31.31
C THR A 134 6.27 15.20 29.94
N GLY A 135 5.73 16.43 29.78
CA GLY A 135 5.17 16.89 28.53
C GLY A 135 6.22 16.92 27.39
N VAL A 136 7.42 17.42 27.67
CA VAL A 136 8.54 17.42 26.71
C VAL A 136 8.92 15.99 26.29
N ASP A 137 9.00 15.04 27.23
CA ASP A 137 9.29 13.63 26.89
C ASP A 137 8.22 13.03 25.97
N VAL A 138 6.93 13.25 26.28
CA VAL A 138 5.81 12.78 25.42
C VAL A 138 5.89 13.39 24.03
N VAL A 139 6.16 14.69 23.92
CA VAL A 139 6.29 15.37 22.62
C VAL A 139 7.49 14.84 21.85
N ALA A 140 8.62 14.61 22.50
CA ALA A 140 9.81 14.00 21.86
C ALA A 140 9.53 12.60 21.31
N ARG A 141 8.83 11.76 22.07
CA ARG A 141 8.40 10.44 21.60
C ARG A 141 7.42 10.51 20.42
N THR A 142 6.52 11.49 20.45
CA THR A 142 5.59 11.72 19.32
C THR A 142 6.38 12.16 18.08
N GLY A 143 7.39 13.00 18.23
CA GLY A 143 8.28 13.40 17.13
C GLY A 143 9.03 12.23 16.52
N ALA A 144 9.55 11.31 17.36
CA ALA A 144 10.20 10.09 16.88
C ALA A 144 9.24 9.19 16.07
N ALA A 145 8.00 9.01 16.56
CA ALA A 145 6.98 8.25 15.84
C ALA A 145 6.59 8.91 14.50
N LEU A 146 6.51 10.25 14.47
CA LEU A 146 6.21 10.98 13.23
C LEU A 146 7.33 10.83 12.20
N SER A 147 8.60 10.87 12.63
CA SER A 147 9.75 10.64 11.75
C SER A 147 9.77 9.21 11.17
N GLU A 148 9.28 8.22 11.93
CA GLU A 148 9.11 6.85 11.42
C GLU A 148 7.99 6.78 10.37
N ILE A 149 6.90 7.54 10.55
CA ILE A 149 5.82 7.68 9.56
C ILE A 149 6.37 8.34 8.28
N GLU A 150 7.14 9.43 8.38
CA GLU A 150 7.77 10.09 7.23
C GLU A 150 8.63 9.12 6.42
N ARG A 151 9.44 8.30 7.10
CA ARG A 151 10.26 7.29 6.45
C ARG A 151 9.40 6.24 5.74
N SER A 152 8.36 5.74 6.40
CA SER A 152 7.45 4.74 5.84
C SER A 152 6.69 5.29 4.62
N VAL A 153 6.29 6.56 4.65
CA VAL A 153 5.67 7.25 3.51
C VAL A 153 6.66 7.37 2.34
N GLY A 154 7.94 7.65 2.62
CA GLY A 154 9.00 7.64 1.60
C GLY A 154 9.18 6.26 0.95
N ASP A 155 9.17 5.19 1.73
CA ASP A 155 9.24 3.81 1.21
C ASP A 155 8.03 3.49 0.32
N VAL A 156 6.81 3.87 0.74
CA VAL A 156 5.58 3.71 -0.07
C VAL A 156 5.67 4.51 -1.37
N SER A 157 6.23 5.74 -1.34
CA SER A 157 6.45 6.54 -2.55
C SER A 157 7.31 5.80 -3.57
N GLY A 158 8.40 5.16 -3.09
CA GLY A 158 9.26 4.33 -3.93
C GLY A 158 8.51 3.18 -4.60
N LEU A 159 7.70 2.44 -3.82
CA LEU A 159 6.88 1.33 -4.34
C LEU A 159 5.83 1.79 -5.37
N VAL A 160 5.21 2.94 -5.15
CA VAL A 160 4.24 3.51 -6.11
C VAL A 160 4.93 3.90 -7.41
N ALA A 161 6.15 4.45 -7.36
CA ALA A 161 6.94 4.75 -8.54
C ALA A 161 7.28 3.48 -9.33
N GLU A 162 7.68 2.39 -8.65
CA GLU A 162 7.92 1.09 -9.29
C GLU A 162 6.65 0.52 -9.96
N ILE A 163 5.49 0.61 -9.30
CA ILE A 163 4.20 0.20 -9.89
C ILE A 163 3.90 1.02 -11.15
N THR A 164 4.14 2.32 -11.13
CA THR A 164 3.91 3.19 -12.29
C THR A 164 4.78 2.79 -13.47
N GLU A 165 6.06 2.52 -13.24
CA GLU A 165 6.99 2.06 -14.27
C GLU A 165 6.59 0.68 -14.82
N ALA A 166 6.31 -0.27 -13.94
CA ALA A 166 5.87 -1.62 -14.33
C ALA A 166 4.55 -1.59 -15.13
N THR A 167 3.61 -0.72 -14.77
CA THR A 167 2.33 -0.56 -15.46
C THR A 167 2.53 0.03 -16.87
N LYS A 168 3.46 0.96 -17.02
CA LYS A 168 3.85 1.51 -18.33
C LYS A 168 4.46 0.44 -19.24
N ASP A 169 5.34 -0.39 -18.69
CA ASP A 169 5.93 -1.51 -19.42
C ASP A 169 4.87 -2.54 -19.82
N GLN A 170 3.92 -2.84 -18.93
CA GLN A 170 2.78 -3.71 -19.25
C GLN A 170 1.92 -3.14 -20.37
N SER A 171 1.65 -1.83 -20.37
CA SER A 171 0.88 -1.18 -21.43
C SER A 171 1.57 -1.34 -22.79
N ASN A 172 2.89 -1.13 -22.87
CA ASN A 172 3.66 -1.30 -24.09
C ASN A 172 3.61 -2.77 -24.60
N ARG A 173 3.76 -3.73 -23.69
CA ARG A 173 3.68 -5.16 -24.04
C ARG A 173 2.29 -5.58 -24.54
N ILE A 174 1.23 -5.03 -23.96
CA ILE A 174 -0.14 -5.27 -24.43
C ILE A 174 -0.35 -4.72 -25.84
N GLU A 175 0.21 -3.56 -26.15
CA GLU A 175 0.15 -3.01 -27.52
C GLU A 175 0.89 -3.91 -28.54
N GLU A 176 2.05 -4.46 -28.16
CA GLU A 176 2.75 -5.46 -28.99
C GLU A 176 1.93 -6.73 -29.19
N ILE A 177 1.31 -7.25 -28.12
CA ILE A 177 0.44 -8.42 -28.19
C ILE A 177 -0.78 -8.15 -29.07
N ASN A 178 -1.41 -6.99 -28.94
CA ASN A 178 -2.54 -6.60 -29.78
C ASN A 178 -2.16 -6.58 -31.27
N THR A 179 -0.98 -6.05 -31.58
CA THR A 179 -0.44 -6.06 -32.94
C THR A 179 -0.24 -7.49 -33.46
N ALA A 180 0.30 -8.39 -32.64
CA ALA A 180 0.50 -9.79 -32.99
C ALA A 180 -0.84 -10.52 -33.22
N VAL A 181 -1.86 -10.23 -32.41
CA VAL A 181 -3.22 -10.82 -32.58
C VAL A 181 -3.86 -10.37 -33.88
N LEU A 182 -3.71 -9.09 -34.26
CA LEU A 182 -4.20 -8.58 -35.56
C LEU A 182 -3.49 -9.29 -36.73
N GLN A 183 -2.18 -9.57 -36.63
CA GLN A 183 -1.47 -10.37 -37.62
C GLN A 183 -1.96 -11.81 -37.69
N LEU A 184 -2.23 -12.45 -36.55
CA LEU A 184 -2.79 -13.80 -36.48
C LEU A 184 -4.19 -13.86 -37.11
N ASP A 185 -5.01 -12.83 -36.92
CA ASP A 185 -6.31 -12.73 -37.58
C ASP A 185 -6.16 -12.71 -39.10
N GLN A 186 -5.24 -11.88 -39.61
CA GLN A 186 -4.96 -11.80 -41.05
C GLN A 186 -4.49 -13.16 -41.62
N VAL A 187 -3.57 -13.85 -40.92
CA VAL A 187 -3.10 -15.18 -41.33
C VAL A 187 -4.23 -16.21 -41.30
N THR A 188 -5.12 -16.12 -40.29
CA THR A 188 -6.27 -17.02 -40.19
C THR A 188 -7.24 -16.84 -41.34
N GLN A 189 -7.52 -15.60 -41.73
CA GLN A 189 -8.35 -15.30 -42.92
C GLN A 189 -7.69 -15.79 -44.22
N GLN A 190 -6.36 -15.59 -44.38
CA GLN A 190 -5.64 -16.13 -45.53
C GLN A 190 -5.67 -17.67 -45.56
N ASN A 191 -5.53 -18.33 -44.42
CA ASN A 191 -5.62 -19.78 -44.35
C ASN A 191 -7.03 -20.27 -44.73
N ALA A 192 -8.09 -19.58 -44.31
CA ALA A 192 -9.45 -19.90 -44.70
C ALA A 192 -9.63 -19.81 -46.23
N ALA A 193 -9.15 -18.75 -46.87
CA ALA A 193 -9.17 -18.58 -48.32
C ALA A 193 -8.37 -19.66 -49.04
N MET A 194 -7.17 -20.02 -48.57
CA MET A 194 -6.36 -21.11 -49.13
C MET A 194 -7.04 -22.48 -49.01
N VAL A 195 -7.78 -22.73 -47.93
CA VAL A 195 -8.55 -23.99 -47.75
C VAL A 195 -9.70 -24.05 -48.75
N GLU A 196 -10.39 -22.95 -48.98
CA GLU A 196 -11.46 -22.87 -50.03
C GLU A 196 -10.89 -23.12 -51.44
N GLU A 197 -9.77 -22.48 -51.78
CA GLU A 197 -9.11 -22.67 -53.06
C GLU A 197 -8.60 -24.10 -53.25
N SER A 198 -7.95 -24.67 -52.20
CA SER A 198 -7.48 -26.06 -52.19
C SER A 198 -8.64 -27.08 -52.33
N SER A 199 -9.76 -26.78 -51.69
CA SER A 199 -10.98 -27.62 -51.83
C SER A 199 -11.55 -27.56 -53.25
N ALA A 200 -11.62 -26.37 -53.86
CA ALA A 200 -12.05 -26.20 -55.24
C ALA A 200 -11.14 -26.94 -56.23
N ALA A 201 -9.78 -26.78 -56.06
CA ALA A 201 -8.82 -27.49 -56.89
C ALA A 201 -8.92 -29.02 -56.72
N SER A 202 -9.14 -29.52 -55.53
CA SER A 202 -9.35 -30.94 -55.26
C SER A 202 -10.62 -31.49 -55.97
N THR A 203 -11.69 -30.71 -55.94
CA THR A 203 -12.94 -31.10 -56.64
C THR A 203 -12.76 -31.09 -58.16
N GLN A 204 -11.98 -30.17 -58.71
CA GLN A 204 -11.66 -30.16 -60.14
C GLN A 204 -10.76 -31.34 -60.53
N LEU A 205 -9.77 -31.69 -59.73
CA LEU A 205 -8.93 -32.88 -59.94
C LEU A 205 -9.77 -34.18 -59.89
N GLU A 206 -10.74 -34.29 -59.00
CA GLU A 206 -11.65 -35.44 -58.96
C GLU A 206 -12.48 -35.54 -60.24
N GLN A 207 -13.00 -34.42 -60.75
CA GLN A 207 -13.74 -34.38 -62.03
C GLN A 207 -12.86 -34.77 -63.20
N GLU A 208 -11.62 -34.28 -63.28
CA GLU A 208 -10.67 -34.67 -64.33
C GLU A 208 -10.29 -36.15 -64.28
N ALA A 209 -10.06 -36.67 -63.05
CA ALA A 209 -9.78 -38.08 -62.86
C ALA A 209 -10.97 -38.97 -63.28
N GLN A 210 -12.20 -38.55 -62.97
CA GLN A 210 -13.40 -39.25 -63.40
C GLN A 210 -13.54 -39.25 -64.92
N GLY A 211 -13.29 -38.09 -65.57
CA GLY A 211 -13.29 -37.98 -67.02
C GLY A 211 -12.25 -38.85 -67.70
N LEU A 212 -11.03 -38.96 -67.15
CA LEU A 212 -9.99 -39.88 -67.58
C LEU A 212 -10.41 -41.34 -67.44
N SER A 213 -11.04 -41.69 -66.33
CA SER A 213 -11.60 -43.05 -66.10
C SER A 213 -12.66 -43.40 -67.13
N ASP A 214 -13.56 -42.48 -67.43
CA ASP A 214 -14.59 -42.68 -68.46
C ASP A 214 -14.02 -42.82 -69.85
N LEU A 215 -12.97 -42.05 -70.21
CA LEU A 215 -12.22 -42.19 -71.47
C LEU A 215 -11.52 -43.55 -71.57
N THR A 216 -10.84 -44.02 -70.51
CA THR A 216 -10.20 -45.34 -70.52
C THR A 216 -11.19 -46.50 -70.60
N ASN A 217 -12.38 -46.35 -70.07
CA ASN A 217 -13.46 -47.35 -70.21
C ASN A 217 -14.03 -47.45 -71.60
N GLN A 218 -13.80 -46.43 -72.48
CA GLN A 218 -14.18 -46.49 -73.90
C GLN A 218 -13.24 -47.35 -74.73
N PHE A 219 -12.02 -47.62 -74.26
CA PHE A 219 -11.09 -48.54 -74.91
C PHE A 219 -11.39 -49.97 -74.50
N VAL A 220 -12.27 -50.66 -75.22
CA VAL A 220 -12.45 -52.10 -75.11
C VAL A 220 -11.25 -52.76 -75.79
N ILE A 221 -10.29 -53.28 -75.03
CA ILE A 221 -9.25 -54.13 -75.54
C ILE A 221 -9.89 -55.50 -75.84
N GLU A 222 -10.17 -55.76 -77.13
CA GLU A 222 -10.49 -57.08 -77.60
C GLU A 222 -9.29 -58.01 -77.45
N GLY A 223 -9.26 -58.84 -76.41
CA GLY A 223 -8.26 -59.82 -76.17
C GLY A 223 -8.10 -60.19 -74.74
N GLU A 224 -8.98 -61.04 -74.27
CA GLU A 224 -8.70 -62.29 -73.51
C GLU A 224 -10.05 -62.82 -72.96
N GLU A 225 -10.59 -63.75 -73.67
CA GLU A 225 -11.51 -64.71 -73.08
C GLU A 225 -10.69 -65.57 -72.06
N THR A 226 -10.57 -65.12 -70.85
CA THR A 226 -10.20 -66.01 -69.77
C THR A 226 -11.43 -66.46 -69.05
N SER A 227 -11.69 -67.71 -69.28
CA SER A 227 -12.60 -68.62 -68.62
C SER A 227 -13.04 -68.17 -67.22
N ARG A 228 -14.32 -67.99 -67.07
CA ARG A 228 -15.00 -67.97 -65.80
C ARG A 228 -14.84 -69.31 -65.06
N PRO A 229 -14.26 -69.40 -63.90
CA PRO A 229 -14.50 -70.52 -63.02
C PRO A 229 -15.87 -70.35 -62.39
N ARG A 230 -16.74 -71.32 -62.71
CA ARG A 230 -18.07 -71.53 -62.16
C ARG A 230 -17.97 -71.88 -60.70
N GLY A 231 -18.50 -71.06 -59.80
CA GLY A 231 -19.08 -71.47 -58.54
C GLY A 231 -18.15 -71.62 -57.37
N ALA A 232 -18.04 -70.61 -56.55
CA ALA A 232 -18.03 -70.71 -55.11
C ALA A 232 -18.80 -69.53 -54.52
N LYS A 233 -19.88 -69.83 -53.88
CA LYS A 233 -20.58 -68.92 -52.99
C LYS A 233 -19.62 -68.61 -51.86
N THR A 234 -18.94 -67.50 -51.92
CA THR A 234 -18.20 -66.98 -50.77
C THR A 234 -19.05 -65.88 -50.15
N GLU A 235 -19.48 -66.24 -49.00
CA GLU A 235 -20.13 -65.33 -48.02
C GLU A 235 -19.39 -64.01 -47.93
N ALA A 236 -20.13 -62.91 -48.14
CA ALA A 236 -19.57 -61.55 -48.14
C ALA A 236 -18.98 -61.25 -46.75
N ALA A 237 -17.66 -61.35 -46.66
CA ALA A 237 -16.91 -60.79 -45.52
C ALA A 237 -17.02 -59.27 -45.59
N ARG A 238 -17.72 -58.72 -44.62
CA ARG A 238 -17.76 -57.25 -44.38
C ARG A 238 -16.34 -56.73 -44.22
N PRO A 239 -15.95 -55.64 -44.88
CA PRO A 239 -14.65 -55.03 -44.60
C PRO A 239 -14.61 -54.59 -43.14
N ARG A 240 -13.69 -55.17 -42.41
CA ARG A 240 -13.32 -54.66 -41.08
C ARG A 240 -12.65 -53.31 -41.30
N THR A 241 -13.37 -52.23 -41.00
CA THR A 241 -12.74 -50.95 -40.78
C THR A 241 -11.74 -51.11 -39.68
N MET A 242 -10.46 -50.94 -40.00
CA MET A 242 -9.43 -50.80 -39.01
C MET A 242 -9.75 -49.54 -38.20
N GLY A 243 -10.29 -49.77 -37.01
CA GLY A 243 -10.50 -48.71 -36.06
C GLY A 243 -9.14 -48.09 -35.74
N ALA A 244 -9.09 -46.78 -35.86
CA ALA A 244 -8.01 -45.99 -35.33
C ALA A 244 -7.72 -46.46 -33.90
N ALA A 245 -6.52 -46.86 -33.64
CA ALA A 245 -6.06 -47.16 -32.28
C ALA A 245 -6.18 -45.87 -31.47
N ALA A 246 -7.23 -45.80 -30.66
CA ALA A 246 -7.30 -44.81 -29.62
C ALA A 246 -6.12 -45.05 -28.68
N LEU A 247 -5.14 -44.17 -28.73
CA LEU A 247 -4.11 -44.06 -27.69
C LEU A 247 -4.85 -43.80 -26.39
N LYS A 248 -4.87 -44.80 -25.52
CA LYS A 248 -5.32 -44.71 -24.15
C LYS A 248 -4.26 -43.88 -23.43
N VAL A 249 -4.50 -42.60 -23.29
CA VAL A 249 -3.72 -41.75 -22.39
C VAL A 249 -4.18 -42.11 -20.98
N GLU A 250 -3.32 -42.80 -20.23
CA GLU A 250 -3.48 -42.95 -18.80
C GLU A 250 -3.37 -41.55 -18.19
N PRO A 251 -4.26 -41.14 -17.26
CA PRO A 251 -4.06 -39.91 -16.53
C PRO A 251 -2.85 -40.10 -15.61
N ASP A 252 -1.78 -39.36 -15.93
CA ASP A 252 -0.64 -39.15 -15.04
C ASP A 252 -1.18 -38.45 -13.80
N GLN A 253 -1.01 -39.13 -12.65
CA GLN A 253 -1.29 -38.55 -11.34
C GLN A 253 -0.20 -37.50 -11.07
N ALA A 254 -0.40 -36.29 -11.58
CA ALA A 254 0.31 -35.12 -11.07
C ALA A 254 -0.25 -34.83 -9.68
N GLN A 255 0.54 -35.17 -8.67
CA GLN A 255 0.40 -34.76 -7.30
C GLN A 255 0.25 -33.22 -7.23
N ASP A 256 -0.83 -32.82 -6.55
CA ASP A 256 -1.02 -31.48 -6.02
C ASP A 256 0.10 -31.17 -5.00
N ASP A 257 1.14 -30.48 -5.45
CA ASP A 257 2.10 -29.78 -4.60
C ASP A 257 2.00 -28.25 -4.88
N TRP A 258 0.91 -27.64 -4.40
CA TRP A 258 0.74 -26.19 -4.33
C TRP A 258 0.30 -25.75 -2.92
N GLU A 259 0.95 -26.31 -1.90
CA GLU A 259 0.94 -25.73 -0.56
C GLU A 259 2.39 -25.37 -0.21
N ASP A 260 2.85 -24.20 -0.65
CA ASP A 260 3.93 -23.37 -0.07
C ASP A 260 4.47 -22.39 -1.13
N PHE A 261 3.68 -21.32 -1.39
CA PHE A 261 4.23 -20.04 -1.85
C PHE A 261 3.28 -18.91 -1.45
#